data_a4b75d0bcf483076835663956a9e6658
#
_entry.id   a4b75d0bcf483076835663956a9e6658
#
_cell.length_a   1.000
_cell.length_b   1.000
_cell.length_c   1.000
_cell.angle_alpha   90.00
_cell.angle_beta   90.00
_cell.angle_gamma   90.00
#
_symmetry.space_group_name_H-M   'P 1'
#
loop_
_entity.id
_entity.type
_entity.pdbx_description
1 polymer ?
#
loop_
_entity_poly.entity_id
_entity_poly.type
_entity_poly.pdbx_seq_one_letter_code
_entity_poly.pdbx_strand_id
1 'polypeptide(L)'
;MSLYKINYDNGSSASVSIMGIPYGDFDRTGHWAIWCIFKMFEAARFQALLNGFLDYKHMIDEDAALSIIKQQMSFDSKLHSLSLKSPMKLNVDCEIKQLKKTSMVLVVQLKNETTNEILGEDFLKVVRISRKTRRSISFPESYQKKYSSFMGTSGHPGTEKEDLPKIPQNAFEYIASPRYSDEDMNGHVNQSSYIRFCMDAATRASLNGYYDHYTKDMCLYPSLQWTISYVGESLANDQLNIFTWQRKNCPEQICFAVLVSERKIIFHASAIFGKDVNKTRVLHKL
;
A
#
# COMPACT_ATOMS: atom_id res chain seq x y z
N MET A 1 -3.33 21.01 -15.13
CA MET A 1 -4.24 19.88 -15.42
C MET A 1 -4.09 18.87 -14.27
N SER A 2 -5.17 18.41 -13.63
CA SER A 2 -5.06 17.42 -12.54
C SER A 2 -4.63 16.07 -13.09
N LEU A 3 -3.77 15.36 -12.37
CA LEU A 3 -3.37 13.98 -12.71
C LEU A 3 -4.55 13.01 -12.55
N TYR A 4 -5.50 13.33 -11.69
CA TYR A 4 -6.68 12.53 -11.38
C TYR A 4 -7.95 13.21 -11.83
N LYS A 5 -8.87 12.45 -12.42
CA LYS A 5 -10.20 12.92 -12.85
C LYS A 5 -11.26 11.99 -12.29
N ILE A 6 -12.20 12.53 -11.52
CA ILE A 6 -13.37 11.78 -11.05
C ILE A 6 -14.32 11.56 -12.23
N ASN A 7 -14.70 10.31 -12.48
CA ASN A 7 -15.62 9.93 -13.52
C ASN A 7 -17.06 9.86 -12.99
N TYR A 8 -17.22 9.20 -11.84
CA TYR A 8 -18.50 9.14 -11.12
C TYR A 8 -18.27 8.88 -9.62
N ASP A 9 -19.27 9.23 -8.82
CA ASP A 9 -19.38 8.90 -7.41
C ASP A 9 -20.88 8.78 -7.06
N ASN A 10 -21.26 7.67 -6.43
CA ASN A 10 -22.63 7.43 -5.95
C ASN A 10 -22.68 7.27 -4.42
N GLY A 11 -21.62 7.66 -3.71
CA GLY A 11 -21.47 7.56 -2.27
C GLY A 11 -20.89 6.22 -1.81
N SER A 12 -21.25 5.09 -2.40
CA SER A 12 -20.73 3.75 -2.04
C SER A 12 -19.67 3.21 -2.99
N SER A 13 -19.56 3.81 -4.16
CA SER A 13 -18.51 3.55 -5.15
C SER A 13 -18.11 4.81 -5.88
N ALA A 14 -16.88 4.87 -6.34
CA ALA A 14 -16.33 5.97 -7.12
C ALA A 14 -15.34 5.45 -8.16
N SER A 15 -15.16 6.19 -9.25
CA SER A 15 -14.23 5.85 -10.32
C SER A 15 -13.37 7.07 -10.67
N VAL A 16 -12.06 6.86 -10.75
CA VAL A 16 -11.06 7.90 -10.93
C VAL A 16 -10.12 7.54 -12.06
N SER A 17 -10.14 8.29 -13.17
CA SER A 17 -9.15 8.13 -14.24
C SER A 17 -7.81 8.73 -13.84
N ILE A 18 -6.72 8.02 -14.16
CA ILE A 18 -5.33 8.48 -14.02
C ILE A 18 -4.84 8.94 -15.39
N MET A 19 -4.48 10.22 -15.46
CA MET A 19 -4.12 10.88 -16.71
C MET A 19 -2.69 10.57 -17.21
N GLY A 20 -1.95 9.75 -16.48
CA GLY A 20 -0.60 9.30 -16.83
C GLY A 20 0.24 8.93 -15.61
N ILE A 21 1.39 8.34 -15.86
CA ILE A 21 2.38 8.00 -14.82
C ILE A 21 3.52 9.00 -14.93
N PRO A 22 3.82 9.78 -13.86
CA PRO A 22 4.94 10.72 -13.88
C PRO A 22 6.27 10.00 -14.11
N TYR A 23 7.21 10.64 -14.82
CA TYR A 23 8.55 10.10 -15.02
C TYR A 23 9.26 9.75 -13.69
N GLY A 24 9.10 10.58 -12.68
CA GLY A 24 9.70 10.36 -11.36
C GLY A 24 9.15 9.17 -10.59
N ASP A 25 8.07 8.54 -11.06
CA ASP A 25 7.48 7.36 -10.45
C ASP A 25 8.09 6.04 -10.99
N PHE A 26 9.00 6.14 -11.95
CA PHE A 26 9.77 4.98 -12.41
C PHE A 26 11.04 4.82 -11.57
N ASP A 27 11.32 3.57 -11.19
CA ASP A 27 12.52 3.24 -10.43
C ASP A 27 13.78 3.21 -11.30
N ARG A 28 14.93 2.96 -10.68
CA ARG A 28 16.25 2.88 -11.33
C ARG A 28 16.37 1.78 -12.38
N THR A 29 15.47 0.80 -12.40
CA THR A 29 15.43 -0.27 -13.38
C THR A 29 14.47 0.02 -14.53
N GLY A 30 13.76 1.15 -14.45
CA GLY A 30 12.82 1.63 -15.48
C GLY A 30 11.43 0.98 -15.37
N HIS A 31 11.09 0.39 -14.23
CA HIS A 31 9.75 -0.11 -13.93
C HIS A 31 8.98 0.91 -13.09
N TRP A 32 7.66 0.88 -13.14
CA TRP A 32 6.84 1.68 -12.24
C TRP A 32 7.09 1.22 -10.82
N ALA A 33 7.65 2.12 -10.00
CA ALA A 33 8.10 1.81 -8.66
C ALA A 33 6.93 1.36 -7.78
N ILE A 34 7.07 0.23 -7.11
CA ILE A 34 5.97 -0.34 -6.30
C ILE A 34 5.48 0.65 -5.24
N TRP A 35 6.36 1.40 -4.59
CA TRP A 35 5.97 2.43 -3.60
C TRP A 35 5.20 3.59 -4.23
N CYS A 36 5.45 3.91 -5.51
CA CYS A 36 4.68 4.90 -6.27
C CYS A 36 3.31 4.36 -6.68
N ILE A 37 3.19 3.06 -6.97
CA ILE A 37 1.91 2.40 -7.18
C ILE A 37 1.06 2.49 -5.90
N PHE A 38 1.61 2.19 -4.72
CA PHE A 38 0.92 2.38 -3.44
C PHE A 38 0.46 3.82 -3.23
N LYS A 39 1.33 4.78 -3.50
CA LYS A 39 1.01 6.22 -3.42
C LYS A 39 -0.10 6.62 -4.38
N MET A 40 -0.12 6.05 -5.58
CA MET A 40 -1.16 6.28 -6.57
C MET A 40 -2.53 5.75 -6.09
N PHE A 41 -2.58 4.52 -5.53
CA PHE A 41 -3.81 3.97 -4.95
C PHE A 41 -4.34 4.86 -3.82
N GLU A 42 -3.46 5.34 -2.94
CA GLU A 42 -3.80 6.30 -1.88
C GLU A 42 -4.36 7.60 -2.45
N ALA A 43 -3.67 8.20 -3.42
CA ALA A 43 -4.05 9.47 -4.01
C ALA A 43 -5.40 9.37 -4.74
N ALA A 44 -5.64 8.33 -5.53
CA ALA A 44 -6.90 8.11 -6.23
C ALA A 44 -8.06 7.94 -5.25
N ARG A 45 -7.88 7.10 -4.21
CA ARG A 45 -8.86 6.91 -3.14
C ARG A 45 -9.15 8.22 -2.41
N PHE A 46 -8.13 9.01 -2.10
CA PHE A 46 -8.32 10.28 -1.41
C PHE A 46 -9.05 11.30 -2.29
N GLN A 47 -8.78 11.33 -3.60
CA GLN A 47 -9.55 12.14 -4.55
C GLN A 47 -11.03 11.72 -4.57
N ALA A 48 -11.34 10.43 -4.56
CA ALA A 48 -12.70 9.94 -4.45
C ALA A 48 -13.37 10.40 -3.13
N LEU A 49 -12.69 10.25 -1.99
CA LEU A 49 -13.19 10.69 -0.67
C LEU A 49 -13.50 12.19 -0.63
N LEU A 50 -12.64 13.03 -1.18
CA LEU A 50 -12.84 14.47 -1.21
C LEU A 50 -14.02 14.88 -2.10
N ASN A 51 -14.40 14.05 -3.07
CA ASN A 51 -15.48 14.31 -4.03
C ASN A 51 -16.80 13.60 -3.68
N GLY A 52 -16.93 13.04 -2.49
CA GLY A 52 -18.22 12.53 -1.99
C GLY A 52 -18.24 11.05 -1.66
N PHE A 53 -17.25 10.27 -2.11
CA PHE A 53 -17.17 8.85 -1.78
C PHE A 53 -17.22 8.65 -0.27
N LEU A 54 -18.15 7.80 0.18
CA LEU A 54 -18.38 7.45 1.58
C LEU A 54 -18.81 8.62 2.48
N ASP A 55 -19.32 9.73 1.93
CA ASP A 55 -19.61 10.93 2.72
C ASP A 55 -18.47 11.28 3.71
N TYR A 56 -17.24 11.21 3.23
CA TYR A 56 -16.02 11.29 4.05
C TYR A 56 -16.04 12.44 5.06
N LYS A 57 -16.56 13.61 4.66
CA LYS A 57 -16.67 14.79 5.53
C LYS A 57 -17.55 14.57 6.77
N HIS A 58 -18.50 13.63 6.72
CA HIS A 58 -19.37 13.28 7.85
C HIS A 58 -18.76 12.21 8.77
N MET A 59 -17.67 11.55 8.32
CA MET A 59 -16.97 10.53 9.11
C MET A 59 -15.86 11.11 9.98
N ILE A 60 -15.35 12.27 9.62
CA ILE A 60 -14.23 12.94 10.31
C ILE A 60 -14.71 14.23 10.95
N ASP A 61 -14.09 14.60 12.05
CA ASP A 61 -14.25 15.86 12.75
C ASP A 61 -12.91 16.26 13.40
N GLU A 62 -12.90 17.22 14.31
CA GLU A 62 -11.68 17.66 14.99
C GLU A 62 -10.96 16.54 15.74
N ASP A 63 -11.72 15.60 16.33
CA ASP A 63 -11.15 14.45 17.06
C ASP A 63 -11.13 13.18 16.21
N ALA A 64 -12.08 12.98 15.31
CA ALA A 64 -12.20 11.74 14.54
C ALA A 64 -11.33 11.72 13.28
N ALA A 65 -10.60 10.64 13.09
CA ALA A 65 -9.83 10.36 11.89
C ALA A 65 -10.07 8.93 11.40
N LEU A 66 -9.69 8.66 10.17
CA LEU A 66 -9.63 7.30 9.60
C LEU A 66 -8.18 6.84 9.56
N SER A 67 -7.92 5.64 10.05
CA SER A 67 -6.60 5.00 10.02
C SER A 67 -6.68 3.67 9.28
N ILE A 68 -5.80 3.47 8.32
CA ILE A 68 -5.61 2.16 7.68
C ILE A 68 -4.79 1.31 8.65
N ILE A 69 -5.30 0.14 8.99
CA ILE A 69 -4.61 -0.79 9.89
C ILE A 69 -4.12 -2.05 9.16
N LYS A 70 -4.71 -2.35 7.99
CA LYS A 70 -4.33 -3.53 7.20
C LYS A 70 -4.60 -3.30 5.73
N GLN A 71 -3.71 -3.81 4.88
CA GLN A 71 -3.87 -3.85 3.44
C GLN A 71 -3.45 -5.22 2.90
N GLN A 72 -4.18 -5.70 1.91
CA GLN A 72 -3.77 -6.80 1.07
C GLN A 72 -3.86 -6.34 -0.38
N MET A 73 -2.71 -6.22 -1.01
CA MET A 73 -2.61 -5.80 -2.40
C MET A 73 -2.15 -6.96 -3.28
N SER A 74 -2.74 -7.07 -4.45
CA SER A 74 -2.33 -7.99 -5.50
C SER A 74 -2.14 -7.23 -6.81
N PHE A 75 -1.17 -7.66 -7.62
CA PHE A 75 -0.80 -7.01 -8.88
C PHE A 75 -0.61 -8.03 -9.99
N ASP A 76 -1.14 -7.73 -11.17
CA ASP A 76 -0.76 -8.44 -12.39
C ASP A 76 0.69 -8.08 -12.76
N SER A 77 1.45 -9.07 -13.19
CA SER A 77 2.83 -8.90 -13.64
C SER A 77 2.98 -7.91 -14.81
N LYS A 78 1.92 -7.65 -15.55
CA LYS A 78 1.85 -6.64 -16.62
C LYS A 78 2.15 -5.23 -16.11
N LEU A 79 1.80 -4.91 -14.84
CA LEU A 79 2.17 -3.61 -14.26
C LEU A 79 3.67 -3.39 -14.26
N HIS A 80 4.45 -4.43 -13.97
CA HIS A 80 5.91 -4.38 -14.00
C HIS A 80 6.46 -4.12 -15.41
N SER A 81 5.70 -4.48 -16.45
CA SER A 81 6.09 -4.29 -17.85
C SER A 81 5.67 -2.93 -18.42
N LEU A 82 4.94 -2.11 -17.67
CA LEU A 82 4.56 -0.77 -18.12
C LEU A 82 5.81 0.10 -18.34
N SER A 83 5.80 0.84 -19.43
CA SER A 83 6.90 1.73 -19.77
C SER A 83 6.38 3.09 -20.20
N LEU A 84 7.25 4.11 -20.10
CA LEU A 84 6.97 5.47 -20.58
C LEU A 84 6.66 5.52 -22.09
N LYS A 85 7.14 4.55 -22.86
CA LYS A 85 6.95 4.50 -24.31
C LYS A 85 5.58 4.00 -24.75
N SER A 86 4.88 3.33 -23.86
CA SER A 86 3.54 2.76 -24.12
C SER A 86 2.60 3.17 -23.01
N PRO A 87 2.17 4.45 -22.97
CA PRO A 87 1.28 4.93 -21.94
C PRO A 87 -0.05 4.18 -22.00
N MET A 88 -0.43 3.59 -20.89
CA MET A 88 -1.72 2.94 -20.71
C MET A 88 -2.66 3.93 -20.03
N LYS A 89 -3.90 4.01 -20.50
CA LYS A 89 -4.94 4.71 -19.78
C LYS A 89 -5.40 3.84 -18.61
N LEU A 90 -5.38 4.40 -17.42
CA LEU A 90 -5.68 3.71 -16.19
C LEU A 90 -6.89 4.31 -15.50
N ASN A 91 -7.65 3.46 -14.84
CA ASN A 91 -8.77 3.84 -14.02
C ASN A 91 -8.68 3.15 -12.66
N VAL A 92 -9.08 3.85 -11.59
CA VAL A 92 -9.15 3.32 -10.24
C VAL A 92 -10.58 3.36 -9.76
N ASP A 93 -11.14 2.19 -9.49
CA ASP A 93 -12.47 2.05 -8.92
C ASP A 93 -12.36 1.80 -7.43
N CYS A 94 -13.11 2.55 -6.63
CA CYS A 94 -13.19 2.44 -5.17
C CYS A 94 -14.59 1.98 -4.77
N GLU A 95 -14.70 1.04 -3.85
CA GLU A 95 -15.99 0.51 -3.38
C GLU A 95 -15.92 0.10 -1.90
N ILE A 96 -17.01 0.34 -1.14
CA ILE A 96 -17.14 -0.23 0.20
C ILE A 96 -17.64 -1.68 0.09
N LYS A 97 -16.96 -2.60 0.80
CA LYS A 97 -17.34 -4.03 0.87
C LYS A 97 -17.96 -4.43 2.19
N GLN A 98 -17.56 -3.80 3.27
CA GLN A 98 -18.07 -4.12 4.59
C GLN A 98 -18.05 -2.87 5.48
N LEU A 99 -19.09 -2.73 6.29
CA LEU A 99 -19.13 -1.78 7.40
C LEU A 99 -19.33 -2.53 8.71
N LYS A 100 -18.55 -2.14 9.73
CA LYS A 100 -18.71 -2.55 11.13
C LYS A 100 -18.89 -1.30 12.01
N LYS A 101 -19.16 -1.48 13.28
CA LYS A 101 -19.38 -0.38 14.23
C LYS A 101 -18.25 0.66 14.23
N THR A 102 -16.99 0.22 14.14
CA THR A 102 -15.80 1.10 14.24
C THR A 102 -14.86 0.97 13.05
N SER A 103 -15.13 0.11 12.09
CA SER A 103 -14.23 -0.15 10.95
C SER A 103 -15.00 -0.45 9.67
N MET A 104 -14.34 -0.27 8.54
CA MET A 104 -14.85 -0.66 7.23
C MET A 104 -13.77 -1.38 6.42
N VAL A 105 -14.20 -2.14 5.43
CA VAL A 105 -13.34 -2.73 4.41
C VAL A 105 -13.68 -2.08 3.07
N LEU A 106 -12.66 -1.57 2.40
CA LEU A 106 -12.75 -1.03 1.06
C LEU A 106 -12.00 -1.94 0.10
N VAL A 107 -12.46 -1.97 -1.14
CA VAL A 107 -11.68 -2.48 -2.26
C VAL A 107 -11.38 -1.34 -3.22
N VAL A 108 -10.15 -1.31 -3.70
CA VAL A 108 -9.70 -0.35 -4.70
C VAL A 108 -9.05 -1.14 -5.83
N GLN A 109 -9.57 -1.01 -7.05
CA GLN A 109 -9.12 -1.75 -8.22
C GLN A 109 -8.50 -0.82 -9.24
N LEU A 110 -7.26 -1.10 -9.64
CA LEU A 110 -6.60 -0.46 -10.78
C LEU A 110 -6.91 -1.24 -12.04
N LYS A 111 -7.43 -0.58 -13.05
CA LYS A 111 -7.86 -1.18 -14.31
C LYS A 111 -7.24 -0.49 -15.52
N ASN A 112 -7.05 -1.25 -16.57
CA ASN A 112 -6.85 -0.70 -17.90
C ASN A 112 -8.18 -0.09 -18.36
N GLU A 113 -8.23 1.22 -18.61
CA GLU A 113 -9.46 1.92 -18.99
C GLU A 113 -10.06 1.40 -20.32
N THR A 114 -9.21 0.90 -21.23
CA THR A 114 -9.63 0.44 -22.56
C THR A 114 -10.18 -0.98 -22.54
N THR A 115 -9.50 -1.90 -21.81
CA THR A 115 -9.86 -3.33 -21.79
C THR A 115 -10.69 -3.73 -20.59
N ASN A 116 -10.81 -2.85 -19.58
CA ASN A 116 -11.40 -3.11 -18.27
C ASN A 116 -10.74 -4.25 -17.48
N GLU A 117 -9.51 -4.63 -17.87
CA GLU A 117 -8.71 -5.65 -17.19
C GLU A 117 -8.20 -5.12 -15.85
N ILE A 118 -8.35 -5.91 -14.79
CA ILE A 118 -7.82 -5.56 -13.46
C ILE A 118 -6.31 -5.82 -13.46
N LEU A 119 -5.54 -4.77 -13.19
CA LEU A 119 -4.08 -4.79 -13.12
C LEU A 119 -3.56 -4.80 -11.68
N GLY A 120 -4.39 -4.37 -10.73
CA GLY A 120 -4.07 -4.39 -9.33
C GLY A 120 -5.31 -4.21 -8.46
N GLU A 121 -5.28 -4.77 -7.27
CA GLU A 121 -6.37 -4.71 -6.32
C GLU A 121 -5.85 -4.51 -4.91
N ASP A 122 -6.48 -3.63 -4.15
CA ASP A 122 -6.17 -3.32 -2.75
C ASP A 122 -7.42 -3.53 -1.89
N PHE A 123 -7.37 -4.53 -1.00
CA PHE A 123 -8.33 -4.67 0.10
C PHE A 123 -7.75 -4.01 1.35
N LEU A 124 -8.39 -2.97 1.82
CA LEU A 124 -7.91 -2.24 2.99
C LEU A 124 -8.95 -2.18 4.09
N LYS A 125 -8.50 -2.42 5.31
CA LYS A 125 -9.28 -2.24 6.53
C LYS A 125 -8.97 -0.90 7.15
N VAL A 126 -10.00 -0.08 7.24
CA VAL A 126 -9.94 1.26 7.81
C VAL A 126 -10.69 1.27 9.14
N VAL A 127 -10.12 1.91 10.15
CA VAL A 127 -10.74 2.08 11.48
C VAL A 127 -10.95 3.56 11.75
N ARG A 128 -12.12 3.91 12.27
CA ARG A 128 -12.37 5.25 12.77
C ARG A 128 -11.80 5.37 14.18
N ILE A 129 -10.92 6.32 14.40
CA ILE A 129 -10.19 6.52 15.65
C ILE A 129 -10.39 7.94 16.19
N SER A 130 -10.30 8.08 17.51
CA SER A 130 -10.12 9.37 18.15
C SER A 130 -8.65 9.78 18.05
N ARG A 131 -8.38 11.01 17.60
CA ARG A 131 -7.03 11.58 17.54
C ARG A 131 -6.44 11.74 18.94
N LYS A 132 -7.27 12.11 19.93
CA LYS A 132 -6.87 12.35 21.32
C LYS A 132 -6.50 11.06 22.05
N THR A 133 -7.35 10.03 21.94
CA THR A 133 -7.14 8.77 22.69
C THR A 133 -6.44 7.69 21.90
N ARG A 134 -6.33 7.86 20.59
CA ARG A 134 -5.79 6.85 19.64
C ARG A 134 -6.54 5.52 19.66
N ARG A 135 -7.76 5.52 20.18
CA ARG A 135 -8.63 4.33 20.26
C ARG A 135 -9.72 4.36 19.18
N SER A 136 -10.19 3.19 18.79
CA SER A 136 -11.32 3.09 17.87
C SER A 136 -12.59 3.66 18.45
N ILE A 137 -13.35 4.40 17.65
CA ILE A 137 -14.64 5.00 17.98
C ILE A 137 -15.70 4.60 16.94
N SER A 138 -16.96 4.57 17.38
CA SER A 138 -18.07 4.18 16.49
C SER A 138 -18.28 5.22 15.39
N PHE A 139 -18.65 4.74 14.19
CA PHE A 139 -19.23 5.64 13.19
C PHE A 139 -20.53 6.26 13.71
N PRO A 140 -20.91 7.47 13.28
CA PRO A 140 -22.20 8.07 13.61
C PRO A 140 -23.36 7.14 13.25
N GLU A 141 -24.44 7.13 14.04
CA GLU A 141 -25.62 6.28 13.80
C GLU A 141 -26.25 6.56 12.42
N SER A 142 -26.33 7.81 12.05
CA SER A 142 -26.82 8.23 10.71
C SER A 142 -26.00 7.60 9.58
N TYR A 143 -24.70 7.53 9.75
CA TYR A 143 -23.76 6.90 8.81
C TYR A 143 -23.99 5.37 8.75
N GLN A 144 -24.07 4.71 9.91
CA GLN A 144 -24.33 3.27 9.98
C GLN A 144 -25.68 2.92 9.34
N LYS A 145 -26.70 3.75 9.53
CA LYS A 145 -28.02 3.59 8.90
C LYS A 145 -27.94 3.75 7.39
N LYS A 146 -27.24 4.76 6.90
CA LYS A 146 -27.09 5.02 5.45
C LYS A 146 -26.41 3.86 4.72
N TYR A 147 -25.36 3.28 5.32
CA TYR A 147 -24.58 2.19 4.74
C TYR A 147 -24.94 0.82 5.34
N SER A 148 -26.17 0.66 5.87
CA SER A 148 -26.62 -0.55 6.55
C SER A 148 -26.57 -1.82 5.68
N SER A 149 -26.72 -1.71 4.35
CA SER A 149 -26.61 -2.83 3.40
C SER A 149 -25.22 -3.49 3.40
N PHE A 150 -24.18 -2.79 3.87
CA PHE A 150 -22.82 -3.31 3.99
C PHE A 150 -22.50 -3.86 5.39
N MET A 151 -23.45 -3.76 6.32
CA MET A 151 -23.30 -4.34 7.67
C MET A 151 -23.60 -5.83 7.64
N GLY A 152 -22.82 -6.61 8.41
CA GLY A 152 -23.04 -8.05 8.55
C GLY A 152 -22.54 -8.90 7.38
N THR A 153 -21.94 -8.31 6.34
CA THR A 153 -21.25 -9.05 5.29
C THR A 153 -20.00 -9.72 5.86
N SER A 154 -19.64 -10.91 5.34
CA SER A 154 -18.42 -11.61 5.75
C SER A 154 -17.18 -10.76 5.49
N GLY A 155 -16.22 -10.82 6.43
CA GLY A 155 -14.94 -10.13 6.28
C GLY A 155 -14.16 -10.66 5.07
N HIS A 156 -13.36 -9.81 4.45
CA HIS A 156 -12.44 -10.24 3.41
C HIS A 156 -11.25 -10.98 4.04
N PRO A 157 -10.82 -12.13 3.48
CA PRO A 157 -9.55 -12.75 3.85
C PRO A 157 -8.44 -11.69 3.79
N GLY A 158 -7.49 -11.64 4.62
CA GLY A 158 -6.46 -10.60 4.63
C GLY A 158 -6.79 -9.31 5.40
N THR A 159 -8.04 -9.15 5.86
CA THR A 159 -8.40 -8.05 6.78
C THR A 159 -8.51 -8.50 8.24
N GLU A 160 -8.21 -9.77 8.52
CA GLU A 160 -8.19 -10.33 9.86
C GLU A 160 -6.97 -9.85 10.66
N LYS A 161 -7.09 -9.90 11.99
CA LYS A 161 -5.95 -9.57 12.86
C LYS A 161 -4.91 -10.68 12.75
N GLU A 162 -3.65 -10.29 12.53
CA GLU A 162 -2.50 -11.18 12.58
C GLU A 162 -1.67 -10.88 13.83
N ASP A 163 -1.01 -11.92 14.34
CA ASP A 163 -0.01 -11.75 15.38
C ASP A 163 1.24 -11.06 14.82
N LEU A 164 1.97 -10.37 15.69
CA LEU A 164 3.25 -9.79 15.32
C LEU A 164 4.23 -10.88 14.88
N PRO A 165 4.99 -10.66 13.82
CA PRO A 165 5.94 -11.64 13.34
C PRO A 165 7.08 -11.85 14.34
N LYS A 166 7.55 -13.10 14.45
CA LYS A 166 8.81 -13.40 15.12
C LYS A 166 9.93 -13.16 14.12
N ILE A 167 10.79 -12.19 14.40
CA ILE A 167 11.94 -11.85 13.57
C ILE A 167 13.00 -12.96 13.77
N PRO A 168 13.45 -13.65 12.71
CA PRO A 168 14.51 -14.66 12.81
C PRO A 168 15.84 -14.03 13.23
N GLN A 169 16.69 -14.78 13.94
CA GLN A 169 18.02 -14.29 14.35
C GLN A 169 18.93 -13.95 13.16
N ASN A 170 18.75 -14.63 12.03
CA ASN A 170 19.50 -14.40 10.80
C ASN A 170 18.80 -13.44 9.83
N ALA A 171 17.78 -12.68 10.26
CA ALA A 171 17.19 -11.65 9.44
C ALA A 171 18.22 -10.57 9.11
N PHE A 172 18.17 -10.06 7.89
CA PHE A 172 18.99 -8.90 7.50
C PHE A 172 18.40 -7.65 8.14
N GLU A 173 19.26 -6.85 8.74
CA GLU A 173 18.89 -5.55 9.32
C GLU A 173 19.37 -4.42 8.42
N TYR A 174 18.48 -3.46 8.18
CA TYR A 174 18.74 -2.22 7.48
C TYR A 174 18.26 -1.04 8.32
N ILE A 175 19.09 -0.04 8.48
CA ILE A 175 18.75 1.18 9.22
C ILE A 175 18.38 2.28 8.24
N ALA A 176 17.24 2.91 8.44
CA ALA A 176 16.79 4.08 7.69
C ALA A 176 16.37 5.19 8.64
N SER A 177 16.50 6.45 8.18
CA SER A 177 15.96 7.61 8.86
C SER A 177 15.01 8.33 7.91
N PRO A 178 13.70 8.37 8.21
CA PRO A 178 12.74 9.12 7.42
C PRO A 178 13.10 10.61 7.40
N ARG A 179 12.83 11.25 6.27
CA ARG A 179 13.00 12.69 6.07
C ARG A 179 11.65 13.39 6.21
N TYR A 180 11.64 14.70 6.40
CA TYR A 180 10.41 15.50 6.35
C TYR A 180 9.61 15.32 5.06
N SER A 181 10.28 15.03 3.93
CA SER A 181 9.63 14.72 2.66
C SER A 181 8.97 13.33 2.60
N ASP A 182 9.18 12.49 3.60
CA ASP A 182 8.53 11.18 3.73
C ASP A 182 7.24 11.25 4.55
N GLU A 183 6.97 12.40 5.21
CA GLU A 183 5.73 12.64 5.94
C GLU A 183 4.60 13.08 5.00
N ASP A 184 3.38 12.74 5.37
CA ASP A 184 2.17 13.21 4.73
C ASP A 184 1.54 14.41 5.49
N MET A 185 0.38 14.86 5.02
CA MET A 185 -0.36 15.98 5.62
C MET A 185 -0.87 15.70 7.05
N ASN A 186 -0.79 14.45 7.54
CA ASN A 186 -1.11 14.10 8.91
C ASN A 186 0.09 14.27 9.86
N GLY A 187 1.27 14.61 9.32
CA GLY A 187 2.50 14.79 10.09
C GLY A 187 3.15 13.49 10.54
N HIS A 188 2.94 12.40 9.80
CA HIS A 188 3.57 11.11 10.04
C HIS A 188 4.17 10.58 8.73
N VAL A 189 5.13 9.67 8.85
CA VAL A 189 5.70 8.98 7.69
C VAL A 189 4.58 8.30 6.90
N ASN A 190 4.48 8.67 5.62
CA ASN A 190 3.45 8.17 4.71
C ASN A 190 3.55 6.64 4.55
N GLN A 191 2.41 5.97 4.45
CA GLN A 191 2.33 4.52 4.30
C GLN A 191 3.16 3.97 3.14
N SER A 192 3.26 4.67 2.01
CA SER A 192 4.05 4.26 0.85
C SER A 192 5.56 4.37 1.07
N SER A 193 5.99 5.24 2.00
CA SER A 193 7.41 5.37 2.37
C SER A 193 7.93 4.10 3.06
N TYR A 194 7.11 3.42 3.87
CA TYR A 194 7.50 2.13 4.45
C TYR A 194 7.76 1.07 3.36
N ILE A 195 6.96 1.06 2.28
CA ILE A 195 7.18 0.14 1.15
C ILE A 195 8.53 0.43 0.49
N ARG A 196 8.88 1.70 0.30
CA ARG A 196 10.18 2.10 -0.25
C ARG A 196 11.32 1.64 0.65
N PHE A 197 11.24 1.87 1.96
CA PHE A 197 12.25 1.41 2.91
C PHE A 197 12.40 -0.13 2.91
N CYS A 198 11.28 -0.86 2.82
CA CYS A 198 11.29 -2.31 2.70
C CYS A 198 11.98 -2.77 1.41
N MET A 199 11.73 -2.10 0.27
CA MET A 199 12.37 -2.42 -1.01
C MET A 199 13.88 -2.12 -0.99
N ASP A 200 14.30 -1.03 -0.33
CA ASP A 200 15.71 -0.71 -0.15
C ASP A 200 16.41 -1.79 0.72
N ALA A 201 15.78 -2.18 1.84
CA ALA A 201 16.27 -3.24 2.71
C ALA A 201 16.35 -4.59 1.95
N ALA A 202 15.30 -4.94 1.22
CA ALA A 202 15.27 -6.19 0.44
C ALA A 202 16.33 -6.23 -0.66
N THR A 203 16.55 -5.12 -1.38
CA THR A 203 17.63 -5.03 -2.38
C THR A 203 18.99 -5.22 -1.73
N ARG A 204 19.24 -4.58 -0.58
CA ARG A 204 20.51 -4.77 0.15
C ARG A 204 20.68 -6.19 0.63
N ALA A 205 19.64 -6.81 1.19
CA ALA A 205 19.66 -8.20 1.62
C ALA A 205 19.96 -9.15 0.45
N SER A 206 19.27 -8.99 -0.68
CA SER A 206 19.43 -9.78 -1.90
C SER A 206 20.87 -9.70 -2.43
N LEU A 207 21.42 -8.49 -2.59
CA LEU A 207 22.77 -8.27 -3.09
C LEU A 207 23.87 -8.76 -2.13
N ASN A 208 23.57 -8.93 -0.84
CA ASN A 208 24.47 -9.48 0.16
C ASN A 208 24.26 -10.98 0.43
N GLY A 209 23.45 -11.68 -0.38
CA GLY A 209 23.24 -13.12 -0.29
C GLY A 209 22.43 -13.61 0.91
N TYR A 210 21.57 -12.75 1.47
CA TYR A 210 20.66 -13.15 2.56
C TYR A 210 19.41 -13.89 2.06
N TYR A 211 19.13 -13.83 0.75
CA TYR A 211 18.05 -14.57 0.11
C TYR A 211 18.62 -15.62 -0.84
N ASP A 212 18.13 -16.84 -0.76
CA ASP A 212 18.54 -17.93 -1.65
C ASP A 212 17.90 -17.78 -3.06
N HIS A 213 16.69 -17.20 -3.12
CA HIS A 213 15.90 -17.15 -4.35
C HIS A 213 16.12 -15.85 -5.15
N TYR A 214 16.51 -14.78 -4.48
CA TYR A 214 16.71 -13.46 -5.08
C TYR A 214 18.18 -13.02 -4.90
N THR A 215 18.85 -12.73 -6.01
CA THR A 215 20.30 -12.43 -6.02
C THR A 215 20.63 -11.09 -6.71
N LYS A 216 19.61 -10.35 -7.14
CA LYS A 216 19.75 -9.09 -7.84
C LYS A 216 18.98 -7.98 -7.12
N ASP A 217 19.00 -6.78 -7.71
CA ASP A 217 18.12 -5.69 -7.29
C ASP A 217 16.65 -6.14 -7.28
N MET A 218 15.97 -5.94 -6.14
CA MET A 218 14.58 -6.39 -5.99
C MET A 218 13.60 -5.68 -6.91
N CYS A 219 13.93 -4.49 -7.43
CA CYS A 219 13.15 -3.81 -8.44
C CYS A 219 13.12 -4.51 -9.82
N LEU A 220 13.98 -5.51 -10.06
CA LEU A 220 13.96 -6.34 -11.26
C LEU A 220 12.92 -7.47 -11.20
N TYR A 221 12.37 -7.75 -10.03
CA TYR A 221 11.39 -8.80 -9.83
C TYR A 221 9.99 -8.20 -9.71
N PRO A 222 8.99 -8.68 -10.50
CA PRO A 222 7.62 -8.21 -10.38
C PRO A 222 7.10 -8.39 -8.96
N SER A 223 6.59 -7.34 -8.38
CA SER A 223 5.88 -7.41 -7.10
C SER A 223 4.46 -7.87 -7.36
N LEU A 224 4.07 -9.05 -6.84
CA LEU A 224 2.79 -9.69 -7.15
C LEU A 224 1.76 -9.55 -6.03
N GLN A 225 2.20 -9.57 -4.78
CA GLN A 225 1.31 -9.47 -3.63
C GLN A 225 2.00 -8.82 -2.45
N TRP A 226 1.24 -8.04 -1.68
CA TRP A 226 1.64 -7.51 -0.38
C TRP A 226 0.53 -7.74 0.63
N THR A 227 0.89 -8.24 1.82
CA THR A 227 0.03 -8.26 3.00
C THR A 227 0.70 -7.42 4.05
N ILE A 228 0.01 -6.37 4.53
CA ILE A 228 0.59 -5.31 5.34
C ILE A 228 -0.26 -5.09 6.58
N SER A 229 0.40 -4.87 7.72
CA SER A 229 -0.23 -4.43 8.96
C SER A 229 0.48 -3.17 9.48
N TYR A 230 -0.29 -2.11 9.68
CA TYR A 230 0.14 -0.88 10.31
C TYR A 230 -0.21 -0.92 11.81
N VAL A 231 0.79 -0.98 12.65
CA VAL A 231 0.65 -1.18 14.10
C VAL A 231 0.94 0.11 14.88
N GLY A 232 1.73 0.99 14.27
CA GLY A 232 2.13 2.28 14.83
C GLY A 232 2.49 3.25 13.72
N GLU A 233 3.12 4.33 14.10
CA GLU A 233 3.58 5.39 13.21
C GLU A 233 4.99 5.82 13.58
N SER A 234 5.68 6.49 12.67
CA SER A 234 6.97 7.14 12.89
C SER A 234 6.95 8.56 12.33
N LEU A 235 7.92 9.35 12.76
CA LEU A 235 8.12 10.74 12.37
C LEU A 235 9.43 10.89 11.60
N ALA A 236 9.61 12.04 10.97
CA ALA A 236 10.90 12.42 10.41
C ALA A 236 11.97 12.40 11.49
N ASN A 237 13.18 11.97 11.10
CA ASN A 237 14.34 11.81 11.96
C ASN A 237 14.29 10.67 12.99
N ASP A 238 13.20 9.88 13.05
CA ASP A 238 13.24 8.63 13.79
C ASP A 238 14.30 7.69 13.19
N GLN A 239 14.90 6.85 14.03
CA GLN A 239 15.67 5.72 13.53
C GLN A 239 14.75 4.53 13.36
N LEU A 240 14.68 4.01 12.13
CA LEU A 240 13.92 2.82 11.80
C LEU A 240 14.88 1.64 11.59
N ASN A 241 14.67 0.58 12.34
CA ASN A 241 15.35 -0.71 12.14
C ASN A 241 14.42 -1.61 11.32
N ILE A 242 14.80 -1.91 10.09
CA ILE A 242 14.04 -2.68 9.12
C ILE A 242 14.66 -4.05 9.01
N PHE A 243 13.95 -5.05 9.51
CA PHE A 243 14.35 -6.46 9.38
C PHE A 243 13.66 -7.07 8.18
N THR A 244 14.42 -7.84 7.39
CA THR A 244 13.87 -8.58 6.26
C THR A 244 14.47 -9.98 6.16
N TRP A 245 13.63 -10.94 5.76
CA TRP A 245 14.03 -12.34 5.62
C TRP A 245 13.17 -13.07 4.59
N GLN A 246 13.73 -14.06 3.95
CA GLN A 246 13.03 -14.97 3.05
C GLN A 246 12.32 -16.06 3.86
N ARG A 247 11.08 -16.40 3.48
CA ARG A 247 10.31 -17.44 4.16
C ARG A 247 10.77 -18.82 3.69
N LYS A 248 11.17 -19.71 4.63
CA LYS A 248 11.70 -21.04 4.31
C LYS A 248 10.77 -21.90 3.48
N ASN A 249 9.47 -21.90 3.78
CA ASN A 249 8.47 -22.75 3.12
C ASN A 249 7.80 -22.08 1.91
N CYS A 250 8.18 -20.87 1.56
CA CYS A 250 7.69 -20.11 0.40
C CYS A 250 8.81 -19.18 -0.07
N PRO A 251 9.75 -19.68 -0.90
CA PRO A 251 10.94 -18.92 -1.29
C PRO A 251 10.64 -17.60 -2.03
N GLU A 252 9.48 -17.50 -2.66
CA GLU A 252 9.02 -16.29 -3.33
C GLU A 252 8.53 -15.21 -2.36
N GLN A 253 8.35 -15.56 -1.08
CA GLN A 253 7.83 -14.65 -0.07
C GLN A 253 8.96 -14.06 0.77
N ILE A 254 9.04 -12.73 0.75
CA ILE A 254 9.91 -11.92 1.60
C ILE A 254 9.06 -11.27 2.70
N CYS A 255 9.54 -11.36 3.93
CA CYS A 255 8.90 -10.78 5.11
C CYS A 255 9.67 -9.55 5.59
N PHE A 256 8.94 -8.62 6.21
CA PHE A 256 9.48 -7.37 6.74
C PHE A 256 8.90 -7.06 8.11
N ALA A 257 9.72 -6.47 8.97
CA ALA A 257 9.31 -5.85 10.21
C ALA A 257 10.07 -4.53 10.37
N VAL A 258 9.35 -3.45 10.62
CA VAL A 258 9.94 -2.11 10.88
C VAL A 258 9.72 -1.77 12.33
N LEU A 259 10.81 -1.47 13.02
CA LEU A 259 10.83 -1.09 14.43
C LEU A 259 11.26 0.36 14.57
N VAL A 260 10.66 1.05 15.52
CA VAL A 260 11.11 2.34 16.01
C VAL A 260 11.67 2.17 17.43
N SER A 261 12.71 2.91 17.78
CA SER A 261 13.32 2.86 19.11
C SER A 261 13.66 1.43 19.57
N GLU A 262 14.33 0.68 18.68
CA GLU A 262 14.93 -0.66 18.86
C GLU A 262 13.99 -1.82 19.17
N ARG A 263 12.76 -1.58 19.67
CA ARG A 263 11.93 -2.70 20.19
C ARG A 263 10.45 -2.70 19.79
N LYS A 264 9.91 -1.59 19.29
CA LYS A 264 8.48 -1.51 18.96
C LYS A 264 8.26 -1.71 17.47
N ILE A 265 7.67 -2.85 17.09
CA ILE A 265 7.18 -3.04 15.72
C ILE A 265 6.04 -2.04 15.47
N ILE A 266 6.21 -1.20 14.45
CA ILE A 266 5.20 -0.24 14.00
C ILE A 266 4.57 -0.63 12.65
N PHE A 267 5.27 -1.45 11.89
CA PHE A 267 4.83 -1.95 10.59
C PHE A 267 5.38 -3.35 10.37
N HIS A 268 4.58 -4.24 9.82
CA HIS A 268 5.09 -5.49 9.28
C HIS A 268 4.36 -5.85 7.99
N ALA A 269 5.08 -6.55 7.12
CA ALA A 269 4.55 -6.97 5.83
C ALA A 269 5.15 -8.29 5.37
N SER A 270 4.46 -8.92 4.44
CA SER A 270 5.03 -9.93 3.58
C SER A 270 4.70 -9.62 2.13
N ALA A 271 5.66 -9.86 1.23
CA ALA A 271 5.51 -9.64 -0.19
C ALA A 271 5.90 -10.89 -0.99
N ILE A 272 5.15 -11.18 -2.04
CA ILE A 272 5.46 -12.23 -3.03
C ILE A 272 5.98 -11.55 -4.28
N PHE A 273 7.15 -11.99 -4.74
CA PHE A 273 7.76 -11.50 -5.97
C PHE A 273 7.77 -12.60 -7.03
N GLY A 274 7.59 -12.19 -8.28
CA GLY A 274 7.71 -13.06 -9.44
C GLY A 274 9.16 -13.32 -9.84
N LYS A 275 9.34 -13.99 -10.97
CA LYS A 275 10.67 -14.23 -11.55
C LYS A 275 11.15 -12.99 -12.30
N ASP A 276 12.47 -12.78 -12.32
CA ASP A 276 13.09 -11.74 -13.15
C ASP A 276 12.69 -11.95 -14.63
N VAL A 277 11.95 -11.01 -15.17
CA VAL A 277 11.47 -11.02 -16.56
C VAL A 277 12.50 -10.46 -17.55
N ASN A 278 13.58 -9.85 -17.05
CA ASN A 278 14.58 -9.18 -17.87
C ASN A 278 15.76 -10.09 -18.27
N LYS A 279 15.48 -11.14 -19.04
CA LYS A 279 16.59 -11.83 -19.75
C LYS A 279 17.22 -11.00 -20.88
N THR A 280 16.67 -9.82 -21.23
CA THR A 280 17.10 -9.05 -22.43
C THR A 280 16.79 -7.55 -22.34
N ARG A 281 17.18 -6.85 -21.28
CA ARG A 281 17.36 -5.38 -21.38
C ARG A 281 18.84 -5.07 -21.40
N VAL A 282 19.39 -4.99 -22.61
CA VAL A 282 20.61 -4.23 -22.84
C VAL A 282 20.29 -2.79 -22.44
N LEU A 283 20.85 -2.33 -21.35
CA LEU A 283 20.90 -0.92 -20.99
C LEU A 283 21.55 -0.21 -22.19
N HIS A 284 20.76 0.44 -23.03
CA HIS A 284 21.30 1.44 -23.92
C HIS A 284 21.85 2.54 -23.00
N LYS A 285 23.16 2.55 -22.86
CA LYS A 285 23.88 3.69 -22.32
C LYS A 285 23.43 4.91 -23.13
N LEU A 286 22.83 5.86 -22.46
CA LEU A 286 22.66 7.22 -22.96
C LEU A 286 24.02 7.89 -23.08
#